data_0aacb15aef4390044bcfb2b3af98adec
#
_entry.id   0aacb15aef4390044bcfb2b3af98adec
#
_cell.length_a   1.000
_cell.length_b   1.000
_cell.length_c   1.000
_cell.angle_alpha   90.00
_cell.angle_beta   90.00
_cell.angle_gamma   90.00
#
_symmetry.space_group_name_H-M   'P 1'
#
loop_
_entity.id
_entity.type
_entity.pdbx_description
1 polymer ?
#
loop_
_entity_poly.entity_id
_entity_poly.type
_entity_poly.pdbx_seq_one_letter_code
_entity_poly.pdbx_strand_id
1 'polypeptide(L)'
;DYTGSSRQAKGPINATLGVAWSAAFNAMLHLTDQSIPKNSGCFRPIRVIAPAGTVMNVNYPGSEVGGNTETHPLIVAAIFGAMVECVPDRVMASEGTTHGCFVFGGHDDYTDEPFGGFDFSYVGYGGRAFADGNDATDSINGNCANTPMEVFETRFPWIVEEYALRPNSGGAGKFRGGLSNVKQMLCTGGMLVSQMTNKHKLGAWGLVGGEEGKTGATLFKKSGSDSWETAVEAYGKVSPSKYSNIPMQPGDRVRVSAPGGGGYGQASEREKSDVLMDVKEGYISKADAIKSYPVNGSDL
;
A
#
# COMPACT_ATOMS: atom_id res chain seq x y z
N ASP A 1 5.12 22.38 -5.34
CA ASP A 1 6.58 22.53 -5.30
C ASP A 1 7.18 21.39 -4.51
N TYR A 2 8.07 20.62 -5.13
CA TYR A 2 8.79 19.49 -4.53
C TYR A 2 10.22 19.85 -4.10
N THR A 3 10.55 21.13 -4.00
CA THR A 3 11.84 21.58 -3.45
C THR A 3 12.01 21.05 -2.03
N GLY A 4 13.18 20.52 -1.70
CA GLY A 4 13.45 19.87 -0.41
C GLY A 4 13.18 18.36 -0.39
N SER A 5 12.66 17.77 -1.47
CA SER A 5 12.58 16.31 -1.61
C SER A 5 13.96 15.68 -1.54
N SER A 6 14.00 14.42 -1.07
CA SER A 6 15.26 13.66 -0.96
C SER A 6 16.00 13.59 -2.30
N ARG A 7 17.32 13.52 -2.23
CA ARG A 7 18.16 13.25 -3.40
C ARG A 7 17.76 11.92 -4.05
N GLN A 8 17.99 11.81 -5.37
CA GLN A 8 17.72 10.57 -6.07
C GLN A 8 18.38 9.37 -5.38
N ALA A 9 17.62 8.30 -5.25
CA ALA A 9 18.06 7.06 -4.63
C ALA A 9 18.89 6.21 -5.61
N LYS A 10 19.75 5.35 -5.07
CA LYS A 10 20.43 4.32 -5.87
C LYS A 10 19.48 3.21 -6.34
N GLY A 11 18.43 2.94 -5.54
CA GLY A 11 17.40 1.96 -5.85
C GLY A 11 16.29 2.51 -6.76
N PRO A 12 15.39 1.66 -7.25
CA PRO A 12 14.45 1.97 -8.33
C PRO A 12 13.19 2.73 -7.90
N ILE A 13 13.27 3.56 -6.87
CA ILE A 13 12.11 4.32 -6.34
C ILE A 13 11.97 5.74 -6.91
N ASN A 14 12.90 6.16 -7.77
CA ASN A 14 12.88 7.50 -8.32
C ASN A 14 11.75 7.66 -9.34
N ALA A 15 11.21 8.87 -9.41
CA ALA A 15 10.24 9.29 -10.40
C ALA A 15 10.91 10.09 -11.52
N THR A 16 10.40 9.95 -12.72
CA THR A 16 10.67 10.91 -13.79
C THR A 16 9.85 12.17 -13.57
N LEU A 17 10.23 13.26 -14.24
CA LEU A 17 9.44 14.49 -14.24
C LEU A 17 7.97 14.24 -14.67
N GLY A 18 7.76 13.33 -15.64
CA GLY A 18 6.44 12.94 -16.10
C GLY A 18 5.59 12.28 -15.00
N VAL A 19 6.19 11.45 -14.16
CA VAL A 19 5.51 10.85 -13.00
C VAL A 19 5.17 11.91 -11.96
N ALA A 20 6.07 12.85 -11.67
CA ALA A 20 5.80 13.94 -10.74
C ALA A 20 4.63 14.83 -11.21
N TRP A 21 4.56 15.13 -12.51
CA TRP A 21 3.41 15.83 -13.11
C TRP A 21 2.13 15.01 -13.02
N SER A 22 2.18 13.75 -13.42
CA SER A 22 1.05 12.83 -13.40
C SER A 22 0.44 12.73 -11.99
N ALA A 23 1.27 12.60 -10.96
CA ALA A 23 0.81 12.52 -9.58
C ALA A 23 0.12 13.82 -9.11
N ALA A 24 0.68 14.99 -9.46
CA ALA A 24 0.04 16.27 -9.16
C ALA A 24 -1.31 16.43 -9.88
N PHE A 25 -1.38 16.02 -11.14
CA PHE A 25 -2.61 16.08 -11.94
C PHE A 25 -3.65 15.10 -11.40
N ASN A 26 -3.24 13.88 -11.02
CA ASN A 26 -4.11 12.90 -10.40
C ASN A 26 -4.73 13.45 -9.11
N ALA A 27 -3.93 13.99 -8.21
CA ALA A 27 -4.43 14.60 -6.98
C ALA A 27 -5.44 15.72 -7.26
N MET A 28 -5.11 16.63 -8.16
CA MET A 28 -6.00 17.77 -8.49
C MET A 28 -7.32 17.33 -9.15
N LEU A 29 -7.29 16.28 -9.97
CA LEU A 29 -8.52 15.73 -10.57
C LEU A 29 -9.44 15.12 -9.52
N HIS A 30 -8.91 14.54 -8.44
CA HIS A 30 -9.72 14.05 -7.32
C HIS A 30 -10.37 15.19 -6.52
N LEU A 31 -9.73 16.35 -6.46
CA LEU A 31 -10.21 17.51 -5.71
C LEU A 31 -11.20 18.39 -6.52
N THR A 32 -11.32 18.16 -7.82
CA THR A 32 -12.17 18.94 -8.70
C THR A 32 -13.48 18.21 -9.04
N ASP A 33 -14.38 18.89 -9.74
CA ASP A 33 -15.64 18.30 -10.21
C ASP A 33 -15.35 17.15 -11.20
N GLN A 34 -15.88 15.98 -10.90
CA GLN A 34 -15.69 14.77 -11.71
C GLN A 34 -16.38 14.81 -13.06
N SER A 35 -17.33 15.74 -13.26
CA SER A 35 -18.01 15.97 -14.55
C SER A 35 -17.14 16.70 -15.58
N ILE A 36 -16.05 17.34 -15.15
CA ILE A 36 -15.14 18.06 -16.04
C ILE A 36 -14.44 17.06 -16.98
N PRO A 37 -14.57 17.24 -18.32
CA PRO A 37 -13.90 16.37 -19.28
C PRO A 37 -12.37 16.44 -19.14
N LYS A 38 -11.75 15.30 -18.91
CA LYS A 38 -10.29 15.20 -18.66
C LYS A 38 -9.51 15.44 -19.96
N ASN A 39 -8.84 16.59 -20.02
CA ASN A 39 -8.00 16.98 -21.16
C ASN A 39 -6.90 17.94 -20.69
N SER A 40 -6.03 18.36 -21.61
CA SER A 40 -4.91 19.26 -21.30
C SER A 40 -5.32 20.61 -20.70
N GLY A 41 -6.57 21.04 -20.89
CA GLY A 41 -7.11 22.26 -20.27
C GLY A 41 -7.17 22.16 -18.74
N CYS A 42 -7.42 20.96 -18.20
CA CYS A 42 -7.43 20.73 -16.74
C CYS A 42 -6.06 20.96 -16.09
N PHE A 43 -4.99 20.79 -16.86
CA PHE A 43 -3.61 20.81 -16.35
C PHE A 43 -2.91 22.15 -16.54
N ARG A 44 -3.45 23.03 -17.41
CA ARG A 44 -2.87 24.38 -17.68
C ARG A 44 -2.70 25.24 -16.43
N PRO A 45 -3.61 25.27 -15.46
CA PRO A 45 -3.46 26.09 -14.26
C PRO A 45 -2.49 25.49 -13.23
N ILE A 46 -2.01 24.25 -13.43
CA ILE A 46 -1.17 23.53 -12.47
C ILE A 46 0.29 23.70 -12.86
N ARG A 47 1.06 24.33 -11.95
CA ARG A 47 2.51 24.46 -12.09
C ARG A 47 3.19 23.47 -11.14
N VAL A 48 4.03 22.59 -11.68
CA VAL A 48 4.82 21.61 -10.92
C VAL A 48 6.29 22.01 -10.96
N ILE A 49 6.90 22.15 -9.80
CA ILE A 49 8.34 22.42 -9.62
C ILE A 49 8.97 21.16 -9.02
N ALA A 50 9.81 20.47 -9.80
CA ALA A 50 10.51 19.26 -9.40
C ALA A 50 12.02 19.41 -9.70
N PRO A 51 12.86 19.74 -8.70
CA PRO A 51 14.29 19.92 -8.91
C PRO A 51 14.95 18.63 -9.42
N ALA A 52 15.81 18.77 -10.41
CA ALA A 52 16.55 17.63 -10.98
C ALA A 52 17.50 17.01 -9.94
N GLY A 53 17.75 15.70 -10.06
CA GLY A 53 18.58 14.94 -9.13
C GLY A 53 17.90 14.60 -7.80
N THR A 54 16.60 14.76 -7.73
CA THR A 54 15.77 14.33 -6.59
C THR A 54 14.99 13.05 -6.93
N VAL A 55 14.38 12.43 -5.91
CA VAL A 55 13.47 11.29 -6.11
C VAL A 55 12.25 11.66 -6.96
N MET A 56 11.96 12.95 -7.14
CA MET A 56 10.84 13.47 -7.93
C MET A 56 11.20 13.78 -9.40
N ASN A 57 12.49 13.85 -9.71
CA ASN A 57 12.98 14.17 -11.05
C ASN A 57 14.42 13.63 -11.17
N VAL A 58 14.51 12.35 -11.47
CA VAL A 58 15.77 11.63 -11.53
C VAL A 58 16.62 12.05 -12.73
N ASN A 59 17.94 12.17 -12.53
CA ASN A 59 18.91 12.34 -13.59
C ASN A 59 19.27 10.98 -14.20
N TYR A 60 19.41 10.93 -15.51
CA TYR A 60 19.98 9.77 -16.20
C TYR A 60 21.43 9.48 -15.72
N PRO A 61 21.82 8.22 -15.48
CA PRO A 61 21.10 6.94 -15.67
C PRO A 61 20.43 6.40 -14.39
N GLY A 62 19.70 7.22 -13.65
CA GLY A 62 19.05 6.81 -12.40
C GLY A 62 17.99 5.73 -12.62
N SER A 63 17.83 4.87 -11.62
CA SER A 63 16.87 3.77 -11.63
C SER A 63 15.47 4.26 -11.21
N GLU A 64 14.39 3.91 -11.94
CA GLU A 64 13.10 4.59 -11.84
C GLU A 64 11.83 3.72 -11.86
N VAL A 65 11.92 2.40 -11.89
CA VAL A 65 10.74 1.50 -11.98
C VAL A 65 9.67 1.81 -10.94
N GLY A 66 10.05 2.02 -9.69
CA GLY A 66 9.14 2.30 -8.58
C GLY A 66 8.67 3.75 -8.47
N GLY A 67 9.04 4.60 -9.38
CA GLY A 67 8.52 5.97 -9.41
C GLY A 67 7.00 5.99 -9.56
N ASN A 68 6.47 5.12 -10.39
CA ASN A 68 5.03 5.00 -10.63
C ASN A 68 4.31 4.27 -9.48
N THR A 69 4.85 3.14 -9.02
CA THR A 69 4.15 2.27 -8.06
C THR A 69 4.33 2.70 -6.60
N GLU A 70 5.41 3.43 -6.27
CA GLU A 70 5.74 3.78 -4.90
C GLU A 70 5.77 5.29 -4.65
N THR A 71 6.37 6.08 -5.57
CA THR A 71 6.53 7.52 -5.37
C THR A 71 5.29 8.32 -5.77
N HIS A 72 4.62 7.94 -6.86
CA HIS A 72 3.38 8.59 -7.32
C HIS A 72 2.29 8.64 -6.22
N PRO A 73 1.88 7.50 -5.61
CA PRO A 73 0.83 7.54 -4.60
C PRO A 73 1.24 8.32 -3.34
N LEU A 74 2.53 8.35 -2.98
CA LEU A 74 3.02 9.21 -1.89
C LEU A 74 2.86 10.70 -2.21
N ILE A 75 3.09 11.09 -3.47
CA ILE A 75 2.87 12.49 -3.91
C ILE A 75 1.39 12.85 -3.78
N VAL A 76 0.48 11.99 -4.25
CA VAL A 76 -0.97 12.23 -4.16
C VAL A 76 -1.39 12.39 -2.70
N ALA A 77 -0.96 11.48 -1.83
CA ALA A 77 -1.27 11.57 -0.40
C ALA A 77 -0.71 12.86 0.24
N ALA A 78 0.52 13.27 -0.11
CA ALA A 78 1.11 14.52 0.37
C ALA A 78 0.32 15.76 -0.08
N ILE A 79 -0.18 15.77 -1.31
CA ILE A 79 -1.02 16.88 -1.82
C ILE A 79 -2.35 16.90 -1.06
N PHE A 80 -3.00 15.76 -0.81
CA PHE A 80 -4.22 15.71 0.00
C PHE A 80 -3.99 16.24 1.41
N GLY A 81 -2.88 15.84 2.05
CA GLY A 81 -2.49 16.38 3.34
C GLY A 81 -2.27 17.89 3.35
N ALA A 82 -1.68 18.44 2.28
CA ALA A 82 -1.48 19.87 2.14
C ALA A 82 -2.79 20.64 1.85
N MET A 83 -3.77 20.00 1.24
CA MET A 83 -5.04 20.61 0.84
C MET A 83 -6.15 20.50 1.91
N VAL A 84 -5.92 19.76 2.99
CA VAL A 84 -6.97 19.48 3.99
C VAL A 84 -7.55 20.72 4.63
N GLU A 85 -6.75 21.77 4.87
CA GLU A 85 -7.24 23.04 5.43
C GLU A 85 -8.09 23.85 4.42
N CYS A 86 -7.88 23.64 3.12
CA CYS A 86 -8.59 24.36 2.08
C CYS A 86 -9.88 23.67 1.65
N VAL A 87 -9.84 22.34 1.51
CA VAL A 87 -10.95 21.54 0.97
C VAL A 87 -11.12 20.22 1.77
N PRO A 88 -11.39 20.30 3.08
CA PRO A 88 -11.43 19.11 3.94
C PRO A 88 -12.44 18.06 3.49
N ASP A 89 -13.55 18.47 2.89
CA ASP A 89 -14.61 17.61 2.39
C ASP A 89 -14.27 16.87 1.08
N ARG A 90 -13.17 17.22 0.42
CA ARG A 90 -12.75 16.66 -0.88
C ARG A 90 -11.49 15.81 -0.81
N VAL A 91 -10.74 15.89 0.28
CA VAL A 91 -9.55 15.07 0.49
C VAL A 91 -9.90 13.75 1.18
N MET A 92 -9.03 12.78 1.04
CA MET A 92 -9.04 11.58 1.87
C MET A 92 -7.76 11.51 2.70
N ALA A 93 -7.80 10.83 3.83
CA ALA A 93 -6.61 10.46 4.59
C ALA A 93 -5.67 9.61 3.72
N SER A 94 -4.42 9.43 4.16
CA SER A 94 -3.47 8.64 3.38
C SER A 94 -3.98 7.22 3.17
N GLU A 95 -3.87 6.73 1.95
CA GLU A 95 -3.92 5.30 1.68
C GLU A 95 -2.58 4.63 2.01
N GLY A 96 -2.47 3.32 1.80
CA GLY A 96 -1.22 2.58 1.98
C GLY A 96 -0.09 2.97 1.03
N THR A 97 -0.34 3.78 0.01
CA THR A 97 0.64 4.41 -0.91
C THR A 97 1.68 3.47 -1.51
N THR A 98 1.28 2.29 -1.91
CA THR A 98 2.11 1.29 -2.58
C THR A 98 1.23 0.33 -3.38
N HIS A 99 1.72 -0.15 -4.51
CA HIS A 99 1.13 -1.30 -5.19
C HIS A 99 1.63 -2.63 -4.58
N GLY A 100 2.63 -2.57 -3.69
CA GLY A 100 3.15 -3.77 -3.03
C GLY A 100 3.74 -4.78 -4.00
N CYS A 101 4.47 -4.31 -5.01
CA CYS A 101 5.03 -5.15 -6.05
C CYS A 101 5.89 -6.27 -5.50
N PHE A 102 5.45 -7.51 -5.65
CA PHE A 102 6.15 -8.73 -5.32
C PHE A 102 6.48 -9.47 -6.61
N VAL A 103 7.76 -9.54 -6.95
CA VAL A 103 8.26 -10.11 -8.20
C VAL A 103 9.00 -11.40 -7.89
N PHE A 104 8.78 -12.41 -8.70
CA PHE A 104 9.42 -13.71 -8.53
C PHE A 104 9.77 -14.33 -9.87
N GLY A 105 10.75 -15.21 -9.87
CA GLY A 105 11.12 -15.96 -11.08
C GLY A 105 12.14 -17.05 -10.76
N GLY A 106 12.15 -18.05 -11.61
CA GLY A 106 12.99 -19.23 -11.47
C GLY A 106 12.96 -20.08 -12.71
N HIS A 107 13.29 -21.33 -12.51
CA HIS A 107 13.25 -22.36 -13.52
C HIS A 107 12.32 -23.47 -13.02
N ASP A 108 11.41 -23.92 -13.84
CA ASP A 108 10.48 -24.98 -13.48
C ASP A 108 11.17 -26.35 -13.65
N ASP A 109 11.29 -27.08 -12.56
CA ASP A 109 12.00 -28.37 -12.53
C ASP A 109 11.30 -29.49 -13.33
N TYR A 110 10.01 -29.31 -13.68
CA TYR A 110 9.23 -30.29 -14.44
C TYR A 110 9.27 -30.03 -15.94
N THR A 111 9.18 -28.78 -16.35
CA THR A 111 9.09 -28.39 -17.77
C THR A 111 10.44 -27.99 -18.34
N ASP A 112 11.44 -27.77 -17.50
CA ASP A 112 12.75 -27.23 -17.83
C ASP A 112 12.68 -25.83 -18.52
N GLU A 113 11.62 -25.06 -18.18
CA GLU A 113 11.39 -23.74 -18.77
C GLU A 113 11.54 -22.63 -17.70
N PRO A 114 12.05 -21.46 -18.08
CA PRO A 114 12.08 -20.32 -17.17
C PRO A 114 10.67 -19.77 -16.94
N PHE A 115 10.37 -19.37 -15.70
CA PHE A 115 9.16 -18.66 -15.38
C PHE A 115 9.48 -17.33 -14.69
N GLY A 116 8.57 -16.37 -14.85
CA GLY A 116 8.60 -15.10 -14.14
C GLY A 116 7.20 -14.57 -13.95
N GLY A 117 6.97 -13.96 -12.78
CA GLY A 117 5.69 -13.39 -12.44
C GLY A 117 5.82 -12.24 -11.47
N PHE A 118 4.71 -11.55 -11.28
CA PHE A 118 4.58 -10.55 -10.25
C PHE A 118 3.16 -10.59 -9.67
N ASP A 119 3.03 -10.07 -8.46
CA ASP A 119 1.77 -9.96 -7.76
C ASP A 119 1.72 -8.61 -7.05
N PHE A 120 0.51 -8.08 -6.84
CA PHE A 120 0.27 -6.87 -6.09
C PHE A 120 -0.32 -7.16 -4.72
N SER A 121 -0.05 -6.27 -3.77
CA SER A 121 -0.67 -6.30 -2.45
C SER A 121 -1.62 -5.11 -2.33
N TYR A 122 -2.87 -5.36 -1.99
CA TYR A 122 -3.93 -4.36 -1.97
C TYR A 122 -3.98 -3.65 -0.62
N VAL A 123 -3.94 -2.33 -0.70
CA VAL A 123 -3.90 -1.43 0.46
C VAL A 123 -5.29 -1.03 0.93
N GLY A 124 -5.38 -0.50 2.14
CA GLY A 124 -6.56 0.23 2.57
C GLY A 124 -6.54 1.68 2.07
N TYR A 125 -7.66 2.18 1.56
CA TYR A 125 -7.81 3.62 1.25
C TYR A 125 -8.01 4.43 2.52
N GLY A 126 -7.66 5.70 2.45
CA GLY A 126 -7.93 6.64 3.53
C GLY A 126 -9.44 6.87 3.76
N GLY A 127 -9.83 7.12 5.01
CA GLY A 127 -11.16 7.64 5.32
C GLY A 127 -11.39 9.00 4.66
N ARG A 128 -12.64 9.32 4.39
CA ARG A 128 -13.09 10.56 3.74
C ARG A 128 -14.04 11.30 4.67
N ALA A 129 -14.34 12.56 4.38
CA ALA A 129 -15.26 13.37 5.17
C ALA A 129 -16.70 12.80 5.29
N PHE A 130 -17.05 11.83 4.45
CA PHE A 130 -18.42 11.31 4.30
C PHE A 130 -18.50 9.78 4.23
N ALA A 131 -17.38 9.07 4.25
CA ALA A 131 -17.37 7.60 4.16
C ALA A 131 -16.05 7.00 4.64
N ASP A 132 -16.11 5.76 5.09
CA ASP A 132 -14.95 4.95 5.38
C ASP A 132 -14.05 4.77 4.14
N GLY A 133 -12.78 4.46 4.35
CA GLY A 133 -11.87 4.06 3.30
C GLY A 133 -12.27 2.70 2.70
N ASN A 134 -12.08 2.53 1.40
CA ASN A 134 -12.34 1.26 0.74
C ASN A 134 -11.31 0.22 1.19
N ASP A 135 -11.78 -1.01 1.39
CA ASP A 135 -10.95 -2.12 1.84
C ASP A 135 -10.25 -2.79 0.66
N ALA A 136 -8.98 -3.16 0.82
CA ALA A 136 -8.17 -3.95 -0.11
C ALA A 136 -8.31 -3.52 -1.58
N THR A 137 -8.00 -2.27 -1.85
CA THR A 137 -7.99 -1.69 -3.20
C THR A 137 -6.56 -1.58 -3.72
N ASP A 138 -6.41 -1.50 -5.04
CA ASP A 138 -5.15 -1.07 -5.63
C ASP A 138 -4.86 0.41 -5.25
N SER A 139 -3.60 0.83 -5.28
CA SER A 139 -3.22 2.20 -4.95
C SER A 139 -3.85 3.22 -5.91
N ILE A 140 -3.97 4.47 -5.50
CA ILE A 140 -4.78 5.54 -6.12
C ILE A 140 -4.52 5.79 -7.61
N ASN A 141 -3.40 5.38 -8.13
CA ASN A 141 -3.04 5.49 -9.54
C ASN A 141 -3.12 4.15 -10.30
N GLY A 142 -3.64 3.10 -9.66
CA GLY A 142 -3.84 1.79 -10.26
C GLY A 142 -5.33 1.44 -10.38
N ASN A 143 -5.59 0.42 -11.14
CA ASN A 143 -6.91 -0.20 -11.29
C ASN A 143 -6.72 -1.65 -11.76
N CYS A 144 -5.88 -2.39 -11.03
CA CYS A 144 -5.56 -3.77 -11.36
C CYS A 144 -6.50 -4.73 -10.64
N ALA A 145 -7.02 -5.70 -11.37
CA ALA A 145 -7.72 -6.83 -10.79
C ALA A 145 -6.68 -7.91 -10.38
N ASN A 146 -7.02 -8.69 -9.36
CA ASN A 146 -6.24 -9.85 -8.98
C ASN A 146 -6.27 -10.93 -10.05
N THR A 147 -5.14 -11.60 -10.23
CA THR A 147 -5.14 -12.93 -10.84
C THR A 147 -5.90 -13.86 -9.90
N PRO A 148 -6.90 -14.63 -10.38
CA PRO A 148 -7.54 -15.65 -9.55
C PRO A 148 -6.49 -16.60 -8.97
N MET A 149 -6.61 -16.91 -7.67
CA MET A 149 -5.55 -17.66 -6.96
C MET A 149 -5.36 -19.07 -7.55
N GLU A 150 -6.41 -19.70 -8.02
CA GLU A 150 -6.34 -20.98 -8.71
C GLU A 150 -5.51 -20.90 -10.00
N VAL A 151 -5.66 -19.82 -10.76
CA VAL A 151 -4.85 -19.57 -11.97
C VAL A 151 -3.42 -19.25 -11.60
N PHE A 152 -3.21 -18.51 -10.52
CA PHE A 152 -1.87 -18.17 -10.01
C PHE A 152 -1.11 -19.44 -9.61
N GLU A 153 -1.74 -20.33 -8.85
CA GLU A 153 -1.16 -21.60 -8.40
C GLU A 153 -0.89 -22.59 -9.55
N THR A 154 -1.70 -22.55 -10.63
CA THR A 154 -1.44 -23.40 -11.80
C THR A 154 -0.32 -22.91 -12.69
N ARG A 155 0.06 -21.64 -12.60
CA ARG A 155 1.10 -21.03 -13.43
C ARG A 155 2.45 -20.92 -12.75
N PHE A 156 2.46 -20.86 -11.43
CA PHE A 156 3.66 -20.58 -10.66
C PHE A 156 3.80 -21.57 -9.51
N PRO A 157 5.01 -21.89 -9.07
CA PRO A 157 5.24 -22.85 -7.98
C PRO A 157 4.93 -22.21 -6.61
N TRP A 158 3.69 -21.79 -6.43
CA TRP A 158 3.14 -21.26 -5.19
C TRP A 158 1.88 -22.00 -4.78
N ILE A 159 1.67 -22.16 -3.48
CA ILE A 159 0.35 -22.48 -2.89
C ILE A 159 -0.03 -21.30 -2.00
N VAL A 160 -1.22 -20.73 -2.22
CA VAL A 160 -1.75 -19.63 -1.42
C VAL A 160 -2.46 -20.19 -0.20
N GLU A 161 -1.80 -20.13 0.95
CA GLU A 161 -2.33 -20.67 2.21
C GLU A 161 -3.34 -19.73 2.88
N GLU A 162 -3.21 -18.40 2.64
CA GLU A 162 -4.10 -17.38 3.18
C GLU A 162 -4.20 -16.22 2.19
N TYR A 163 -5.41 -15.76 1.90
CA TYR A 163 -5.69 -14.50 1.24
C TYR A 163 -6.94 -13.88 1.82
N ALA A 164 -6.78 -12.86 2.65
CA ALA A 164 -7.85 -12.30 3.46
C ALA A 164 -7.71 -10.79 3.67
N LEU A 165 -8.78 -10.12 4.09
CA LEU A 165 -8.68 -8.81 4.69
C LEU A 165 -7.88 -8.90 6.00
N ARG A 166 -7.07 -7.89 6.28
CA ARG A 166 -6.27 -7.82 7.50
C ARG A 166 -7.04 -7.06 8.58
N PRO A 167 -7.61 -7.72 9.58
CA PRO A 167 -8.36 -7.05 10.63
C PRO A 167 -7.52 -5.99 11.36
N ASN A 168 -8.17 -4.94 11.85
CA ASN A 168 -7.54 -3.85 12.57
C ASN A 168 -6.48 -3.07 11.77
N SER A 169 -6.40 -3.19 10.46
CA SER A 169 -5.36 -2.51 9.68
C SER A 169 -5.71 -1.06 9.34
N GLY A 170 -6.99 -0.70 9.25
CA GLY A 170 -7.43 0.67 9.05
C GLY A 170 -7.25 1.53 10.30
N GLY A 171 -6.83 2.78 10.13
CA GLY A 171 -6.75 3.78 11.21
C GLY A 171 -8.14 4.16 11.72
N ALA A 172 -8.26 4.35 13.04
CA ALA A 172 -9.52 4.77 13.63
C ALA A 172 -9.87 6.22 13.26
N GLY A 173 -11.16 6.53 13.19
CA GLY A 173 -11.69 7.86 12.87
C GLY A 173 -13.21 7.87 12.92
N LYS A 174 -13.81 9.03 12.76
CA LYS A 174 -15.26 9.12 12.49
C LYS A 174 -15.59 8.25 11.29
N PHE A 175 -14.75 8.33 10.27
CA PHE A 175 -14.70 7.40 9.15
C PHE A 175 -13.37 6.66 9.20
N ARG A 176 -13.41 5.34 9.38
CA ARG A 176 -12.20 4.53 9.49
C ARG A 176 -11.43 4.47 8.17
N GLY A 177 -10.14 4.28 8.26
CA GLY A 177 -9.35 3.85 7.11
C GLY A 177 -9.75 2.46 6.63
N GLY A 178 -9.60 2.22 5.35
CA GLY A 178 -9.83 0.91 4.74
C GLY A 178 -8.86 -0.15 5.27
N LEU A 179 -9.32 -1.38 5.32
CA LEU A 179 -8.48 -2.52 5.63
C LEU A 179 -7.61 -2.88 4.44
N SER A 180 -6.41 -3.36 4.71
CA SER A 180 -5.54 -3.94 3.70
C SER A 180 -5.75 -5.44 3.58
N ASN A 181 -5.09 -6.09 2.61
CA ASN A 181 -5.02 -7.53 2.54
C ASN A 181 -3.80 -8.11 3.27
N VAL A 182 -3.89 -9.40 3.57
CA VAL A 182 -2.77 -10.27 3.90
C VAL A 182 -2.77 -11.44 2.93
N LYS A 183 -1.59 -11.82 2.45
CA LYS A 183 -1.39 -13.01 1.62
C LYS A 183 -0.23 -13.82 2.19
N GLN A 184 -0.46 -15.11 2.44
CA GLN A 184 0.58 -16.05 2.83
C GLN A 184 0.71 -17.12 1.75
N MET A 185 1.93 -17.37 1.32
CA MET A 185 2.21 -18.29 0.22
C MET A 185 3.33 -19.27 0.63
N LEU A 186 3.13 -20.55 0.27
CA LEU A 186 4.10 -21.61 0.37
C LEU A 186 4.81 -21.77 -0.98
N CYS A 187 6.13 -21.73 -0.96
CA CYS A 187 6.97 -21.99 -2.12
C CYS A 187 7.05 -23.51 -2.38
N THR A 188 6.75 -23.94 -3.61
CA THR A 188 6.82 -25.34 -4.01
C THR A 188 7.93 -25.66 -5.00
N GLY A 189 8.58 -24.64 -5.59
CA GLY A 189 9.75 -24.76 -6.47
C GLY A 189 10.80 -23.69 -6.18
N GLY A 190 12.05 -23.96 -6.53
CA GLY A 190 13.14 -22.99 -6.30
C GLY A 190 12.97 -21.70 -7.10
N MET A 191 13.11 -20.54 -6.46
CA MET A 191 12.96 -19.23 -7.11
C MET A 191 13.71 -18.11 -6.41
N LEU A 192 13.84 -16.99 -7.11
CA LEU A 192 14.27 -15.71 -6.54
C LEU A 192 13.05 -14.79 -6.39
N VAL A 193 12.95 -14.13 -5.24
CA VAL A 193 11.91 -13.13 -5.02
C VAL A 193 12.50 -11.75 -4.77
N SER A 194 11.79 -10.74 -5.23
CA SER A 194 12.12 -9.31 -5.06
C SER A 194 10.86 -8.56 -4.67
N GLN A 195 11.00 -7.54 -3.85
CA GLN A 195 9.85 -6.72 -3.47
C GLN A 195 10.20 -5.25 -3.43
N MET A 196 9.20 -4.45 -3.75
CA MET A 196 9.23 -3.01 -3.58
C MET A 196 7.88 -2.56 -3.03
N THR A 197 7.90 -2.04 -1.80
CA THR A 197 6.70 -1.59 -1.10
C THR A 197 7.03 -0.44 -0.15
N ASN A 198 6.02 0.32 0.26
CA ASN A 198 6.13 1.42 1.20
C ASN A 198 5.46 1.11 2.54
N LYS A 199 5.47 2.09 3.45
CA LYS A 199 4.73 2.07 4.72
C LYS A 199 5.08 0.92 5.68
N HIS A 200 6.31 0.42 5.66
CA HIS A 200 6.78 -0.56 6.64
C HIS A 200 7.31 0.06 7.94
N LYS A 201 7.55 1.38 7.96
CA LYS A 201 8.07 2.08 9.14
C LYS A 201 7.08 3.11 9.69
N LEU A 202 6.39 3.81 8.82
CA LEU A 202 5.34 4.77 9.14
C LEU A 202 4.08 4.30 8.41
N GLY A 203 2.94 4.29 9.07
CA GLY A 203 1.68 3.91 8.47
C GLY A 203 1.10 5.01 7.58
N ALA A 204 -0.11 4.80 7.13
CA ALA A 204 -0.87 5.79 6.39
C ALA A 204 -1.49 6.79 7.36
N TRP A 205 -1.07 8.05 7.30
CA TRP A 205 -1.54 9.07 8.25
C TRP A 205 -3.03 9.37 8.11
N GLY A 206 -3.69 9.60 9.26
CA GLY A 206 -5.05 10.09 9.30
C GLY A 206 -5.14 11.59 9.05
N LEU A 207 -6.36 12.09 8.84
CA LEU A 207 -6.66 13.52 8.69
C LEU A 207 -7.76 13.95 9.67
N VAL A 208 -7.79 15.24 10.01
CA VAL A 208 -8.84 15.87 10.84
C VAL A 208 -9.04 15.15 12.19
N GLY A 209 -7.95 14.63 12.78
CA GLY A 209 -7.99 13.89 14.04
C GLY A 209 -8.18 12.38 13.90
N GLY A 210 -8.22 11.85 12.69
CA GLY A 210 -8.18 10.41 12.45
C GLY A 210 -6.80 9.82 12.76
N GLU A 211 -6.76 8.54 13.10
CA GLU A 211 -5.55 7.82 13.47
C GLU A 211 -4.82 7.23 12.25
N GLU A 212 -3.56 6.88 12.46
CA GLU A 212 -2.71 6.22 11.46
C GLU A 212 -3.17 4.78 11.22
N GLY A 213 -3.19 4.34 9.95
CA GLY A 213 -3.38 2.95 9.58
C GLY A 213 -2.16 2.09 9.94
N LYS A 214 -2.35 0.77 10.09
CA LYS A 214 -1.23 -0.14 10.39
C LYS A 214 -0.23 -0.22 9.25
N THR A 215 1.03 -0.29 9.61
CA THR A 215 2.15 -0.49 8.68
C THR A 215 2.04 -1.81 7.94
N GLY A 216 2.58 -1.86 6.73
CA GLY A 216 2.84 -3.10 6.01
C GLY A 216 3.96 -3.92 6.66
N ALA A 217 4.03 -5.20 6.32
CA ALA A 217 5.10 -6.09 6.71
C ALA A 217 5.25 -7.22 5.70
N THR A 218 6.48 -7.64 5.43
CA THR A 218 6.76 -8.87 4.69
C THR A 218 7.69 -9.73 5.51
N LEU A 219 7.24 -10.93 5.79
CA LEU A 219 7.93 -11.89 6.63
C LEU A 219 8.19 -13.18 5.85
N PHE A 220 9.31 -13.79 6.12
CA PHE A 220 9.75 -15.06 5.57
C PHE A 220 9.83 -16.11 6.66
N LYS A 221 9.47 -17.33 6.34
CA LYS A 221 9.64 -18.49 7.20
C LYS A 221 10.33 -19.59 6.41
N LYS A 222 11.54 -19.96 6.82
CA LYS A 222 12.30 -21.04 6.17
C LYS A 222 11.69 -22.40 6.48
N SER A 223 11.79 -23.31 5.55
CA SER A 223 11.36 -24.69 5.75
C SER A 223 12.03 -25.29 7.00
N GLY A 224 11.23 -25.92 7.84
CA GLY A 224 11.71 -26.47 9.13
C GLY A 224 11.90 -25.47 10.27
N SER A 225 11.67 -24.16 10.02
CA SER A 225 11.71 -23.13 11.07
C SER A 225 10.31 -22.79 11.57
N ASP A 226 10.18 -22.42 12.83
CA ASP A 226 8.95 -21.86 13.41
C ASP A 226 8.94 -20.32 13.43
N SER A 227 10.07 -19.70 13.13
CA SER A 227 10.25 -18.24 13.18
C SER A 227 9.83 -17.57 11.89
N TRP A 228 9.11 -16.46 12.02
CA TRP A 228 8.88 -15.51 10.94
C TRP A 228 9.88 -14.36 11.08
N GLU A 229 10.60 -14.04 10.01
CA GLU A 229 11.68 -13.07 10.00
C GLU A 229 11.53 -12.10 8.83
N THR A 230 11.99 -10.88 9.01
CA THR A 230 12.06 -9.89 7.92
C THR A 230 13.17 -10.26 6.91
N ALA A 231 13.16 -9.62 5.74
CA ALA A 231 14.26 -9.77 4.77
C ALA A 231 15.63 -9.34 5.33
N VAL A 232 15.64 -8.45 6.33
CA VAL A 232 16.87 -8.01 7.01
C VAL A 232 17.41 -9.14 7.90
N GLU A 233 16.55 -9.75 8.71
CA GLU A 233 16.91 -10.78 9.67
C GLU A 233 17.27 -12.10 8.96
N ALA A 234 16.42 -12.57 8.05
CA ALA A 234 16.59 -13.86 7.40
C ALA A 234 17.68 -13.89 6.31
N TYR A 235 17.93 -12.75 5.65
CA TYR A 235 18.74 -12.68 4.43
C TYR A 235 19.75 -11.52 4.42
N GLY A 236 19.92 -10.77 5.50
CA GLY A 236 20.88 -9.68 5.61
C GLY A 236 20.63 -8.52 4.62
N LYS A 237 19.38 -8.33 4.16
CA LYS A 237 19.03 -7.24 3.24
C LYS A 237 19.07 -5.90 3.97
N VAL A 238 19.28 -4.82 3.22
CA VAL A 238 19.38 -3.46 3.78
C VAL A 238 18.02 -2.94 4.23
N SER A 239 16.94 -3.41 3.62
CA SER A 239 15.58 -2.93 3.87
C SER A 239 14.59 -4.10 4.01
N PRO A 240 13.64 -4.05 4.94
CA PRO A 240 12.59 -5.06 5.03
C PRO A 240 11.50 -4.91 3.96
N SER A 241 11.48 -3.77 3.25
CA SER A 241 10.41 -3.43 2.29
C SER A 241 10.88 -3.25 0.86
N LYS A 242 12.19 -3.17 0.63
CA LYS A 242 12.80 -2.99 -0.70
C LYS A 242 14.05 -3.85 -0.81
N TYR A 243 13.94 -4.93 -1.52
CA TYR A 243 15.01 -5.91 -1.70
C TYR A 243 14.88 -6.63 -3.03
N SER A 244 15.96 -7.25 -3.45
CA SER A 244 16.01 -8.07 -4.67
C SER A 244 16.71 -9.40 -4.41
N ASN A 245 16.36 -10.39 -5.22
CA ASN A 245 17.02 -11.67 -5.30
C ASN A 245 17.18 -12.38 -3.94
N ILE A 246 16.06 -12.56 -3.24
CA ILE A 246 15.99 -13.46 -2.09
C ILE A 246 15.74 -14.86 -2.63
N PRO A 247 16.65 -15.84 -2.37
CA PRO A 247 16.41 -17.22 -2.77
C PRO A 247 15.36 -17.87 -1.85
N MET A 248 14.33 -18.44 -2.47
CA MET A 248 13.35 -19.28 -1.79
C MET A 248 13.45 -20.73 -2.29
N GLN A 249 13.26 -21.66 -1.39
CA GLN A 249 13.32 -23.10 -1.64
C GLN A 249 11.96 -23.75 -1.36
N PRO A 250 11.69 -24.93 -1.91
CA PRO A 250 10.48 -25.66 -1.59
C PRO A 250 10.30 -25.83 -0.06
N GLY A 251 9.11 -25.49 0.43
CA GLY A 251 8.78 -25.50 1.85
C GLY A 251 8.93 -24.15 2.56
N ASP A 252 9.63 -23.18 1.95
CA ASP A 252 9.68 -21.81 2.47
C ASP A 252 8.34 -21.12 2.33
N ARG A 253 8.07 -20.19 3.22
CA ARG A 253 6.85 -19.35 3.19
C ARG A 253 7.18 -17.88 3.18
N VAL A 254 6.32 -17.13 2.53
CA VAL A 254 6.31 -15.67 2.61
C VAL A 254 4.91 -15.19 3.01
N ARG A 255 4.85 -14.23 3.93
CA ARG A 255 3.62 -13.56 4.33
C ARG A 255 3.75 -12.08 4.05
N VAL A 256 2.93 -11.57 3.14
CA VAL A 256 2.86 -10.17 2.76
C VAL A 256 1.60 -9.57 3.37
N SER A 257 1.79 -8.61 4.25
CA SER A 257 0.71 -7.81 4.86
C SER A 257 0.80 -6.39 4.31
N ALA A 258 -0.18 -5.97 3.53
CA ALA A 258 -0.23 -4.62 3.00
C ALA A 258 -0.54 -3.58 4.10
N PRO A 259 -0.20 -2.31 3.91
CA PRO A 259 -0.55 -1.25 4.85
C PRO A 259 -2.03 -0.85 4.74
N GLY A 260 -2.66 -0.59 5.89
CA GLY A 260 -4.02 -0.06 5.97
C GLY A 260 -4.08 1.43 5.68
N GLY A 261 -5.29 1.95 5.42
CA GLY A 261 -5.54 3.37 5.23
C GLY A 261 -5.64 4.16 6.54
N GLY A 262 -5.36 5.45 6.52
CA GLY A 262 -5.55 6.36 7.66
C GLY A 262 -7.03 6.70 7.89
N GLY A 263 -7.41 6.96 9.14
CA GLY A 263 -8.77 7.41 9.51
C GLY A 263 -9.02 8.88 9.19
N TYR A 264 -10.28 9.29 9.13
CA TYR A 264 -10.71 10.68 8.94
C TYR A 264 -11.66 11.11 10.04
N GLY A 265 -11.41 12.27 10.65
CA GLY A 265 -12.19 12.79 11.76
C GLY A 265 -11.94 12.07 13.08
N GLN A 266 -12.46 12.60 14.18
CA GLN A 266 -12.26 12.03 15.51
C GLN A 266 -12.95 10.66 15.65
N ALA A 267 -12.24 9.67 16.17
CA ALA A 267 -12.80 8.34 16.40
C ALA A 267 -13.97 8.36 17.40
N SER A 268 -13.98 9.34 18.33
CA SER A 268 -15.08 9.57 19.27
C SER A 268 -16.40 10.00 18.62
N GLU A 269 -16.36 10.45 17.36
CA GLU A 269 -17.54 10.86 16.60
C GLU A 269 -18.10 9.75 15.70
N ARG A 270 -17.48 8.54 15.69
CA ARG A 270 -18.00 7.40 14.92
C ARG A 270 -19.29 6.90 15.53
N GLU A 271 -20.29 6.67 14.68
CA GLU A 271 -21.56 6.12 15.11
C GLU A 271 -21.36 4.74 15.75
N LYS A 272 -21.98 4.53 16.91
CA LYS A 272 -21.87 3.28 17.67
C LYS A 272 -22.32 2.06 16.84
N SER A 273 -23.35 2.23 16.03
CA SER A 273 -23.85 1.18 15.12
C SER A 273 -22.77 0.70 14.15
N ASP A 274 -21.96 1.61 13.64
CA ASP A 274 -20.90 1.30 12.69
C ASP A 274 -19.75 0.57 13.36
N VAL A 275 -19.39 0.97 14.59
CA VAL A 275 -18.39 0.25 15.39
C VAL A 275 -18.86 -1.18 15.68
N LEU A 276 -20.13 -1.37 16.06
CA LEU A 276 -20.70 -2.69 16.32
C LEU A 276 -20.72 -3.56 15.05
N MET A 277 -21.04 -2.95 13.91
CA MET A 277 -21.00 -3.64 12.62
C MET A 277 -19.58 -4.07 12.25
N ASP A 278 -18.59 -3.17 12.38
CA ASP A 278 -17.18 -3.49 12.12
C ASP A 278 -16.68 -4.66 12.99
N VAL A 279 -17.10 -4.73 14.25
CA VAL A 279 -16.76 -5.86 15.15
C VAL A 279 -17.47 -7.14 14.71
N LYS A 280 -18.74 -7.06 14.35
CA LYS A 280 -19.55 -8.20 13.91
C LYS A 280 -18.98 -8.81 12.61
N GLU A 281 -18.59 -7.97 11.66
CA GLU A 281 -18.00 -8.39 10.38
C GLU A 281 -16.51 -8.80 10.52
N GLY A 282 -15.92 -8.64 11.72
CA GLY A 282 -14.52 -9.00 11.98
C GLY A 282 -13.50 -7.99 11.41
N TYR A 283 -13.92 -6.80 11.04
CA TYR A 283 -13.03 -5.74 10.54
C TYR A 283 -12.16 -5.18 11.65
N ILE A 284 -12.71 -5.05 12.84
CA ILE A 284 -11.98 -4.69 14.06
C ILE A 284 -12.23 -5.70 15.17
N SER A 285 -11.21 -5.95 15.99
CA SER A 285 -11.38 -6.78 17.18
C SER A 285 -12.13 -6.03 18.27
N LYS A 286 -12.82 -6.76 19.17
CA LYS A 286 -13.44 -6.16 20.36
C LYS A 286 -12.45 -5.33 21.17
N ALA A 287 -11.21 -5.78 21.30
CA ALA A 287 -10.17 -5.10 22.05
C ALA A 287 -9.78 -3.75 21.39
N ASP A 288 -9.61 -3.73 20.06
CA ASP A 288 -9.30 -2.50 19.33
C ASP A 288 -10.51 -1.55 19.30
N ALA A 289 -11.74 -2.08 19.22
CA ALA A 289 -12.96 -1.27 19.31
C ALA A 289 -13.03 -0.51 20.64
N ILE A 290 -12.84 -1.20 21.76
CA ILE A 290 -12.83 -0.58 23.10
C ILE A 290 -11.70 0.44 23.26
N LYS A 291 -10.55 0.18 22.65
CA LYS A 291 -9.40 1.06 22.74
C LYS A 291 -9.56 2.36 21.96
N SER A 292 -10.15 2.29 20.77
CA SER A 292 -10.13 3.40 19.80
C SER A 292 -11.47 4.16 19.70
N TYR A 293 -12.58 3.55 20.12
CA TYR A 293 -13.92 4.12 19.95
C TYR A 293 -14.68 4.22 21.26
N PRO A 294 -15.73 5.07 21.36
CA PRO A 294 -16.50 5.27 22.58
C PRO A 294 -17.49 4.11 22.84
N VAL A 295 -16.99 2.89 22.88
CA VAL A 295 -17.74 1.66 23.19
C VAL A 295 -17.08 0.91 24.34
N ASN A 296 -17.85 0.14 25.07
CA ASN A 296 -17.36 -0.68 26.19
C ASN A 296 -17.70 -2.16 26.00
N GLY A 297 -17.19 -3.02 26.88
CA GLY A 297 -17.37 -4.46 26.75
C GLY A 297 -18.81 -4.94 26.82
N SER A 298 -19.74 -4.17 27.44
CA SER A 298 -21.15 -4.49 27.47
C SER A 298 -21.91 -4.11 26.20
N ASP A 299 -21.27 -3.33 25.32
CA ASP A 299 -21.82 -2.93 24.03
C ASP A 299 -21.55 -3.97 22.95
N LEU A 300 -20.48 -4.79 23.13
CA LEU A 300 -19.90 -5.74 22.19
C LEU A 300 -20.16 -7.20 22.61
#